data_ccc501c6868f199d24aaa4c4dcbdcf95
#
_entry.id   ccc501c6868f199d24aaa4c4dcbdcf95
#
_cell.length_a   1.000
_cell.length_b   1.000
_cell.length_c   1.000
_cell.angle_alpha   90.00
_cell.angle_beta   90.00
_cell.angle_gamma   90.00
#
_symmetry.space_group_name_H-M   'P 1'
#
loop_
_entity.id
_entity.type
_entity.pdbx_description
1 polymer ?
#
loop_
_entity_poly.entity_id
_entity_poly.type
_entity_poly.pdbx_seq_one_letter_code
_entity_poly.pdbx_strand_id
1 'polypeptide(L)'
;MNLGLEGRRALVMGGSRGLGKAIAQALVAEGARVAICARNAERLAATAVQLGVEGIVCDLSTPGAAAALIRETEKRIGELDVLVVNTGGPPPGLFADLSDAAWRAAFEGLWMSSVGAIRSALPGMRARRWGRVIVITSVAAREPVANLMLSNSLRAGLHGLVNALSREVSGDQVTVNAIMPGYTLTERLQELQLDATKLAAEIPAGRLGRLQDLAAVAAFLASDPAGYITGQAIACDGGLLQSI
;
A
#
# COMPACT_ATOMS: atom_id res chain seq x y z
N MET A 1 -10.81 18.06 10.73
CA MET A 1 -11.56 17.76 9.49
C MET A 1 -12.28 16.45 9.72
N ASN A 2 -13.56 16.37 9.37
CA ASN A 2 -14.24 15.05 9.39
C ASN A 2 -13.87 14.31 8.09
N LEU A 3 -13.27 13.14 8.20
CA LEU A 3 -12.84 12.33 7.06
C LEU A 3 -13.96 11.44 6.49
N GLY A 4 -15.09 11.27 7.20
CA GLY A 4 -16.21 10.41 6.78
C GLY A 4 -15.84 8.91 6.79
N LEU A 5 -14.90 8.51 7.65
CA LEU A 5 -14.41 7.13 7.74
C LEU A 5 -15.10 6.30 8.83
N GLU A 6 -15.92 6.90 9.67
CA GLU A 6 -16.68 6.20 10.71
C GLU A 6 -17.51 5.05 10.11
N GLY A 7 -17.28 3.83 10.59
CA GLY A 7 -17.97 2.63 10.11
C GLY A 7 -17.57 2.12 8.73
N ARG A 8 -16.69 2.81 7.98
CA ARG A 8 -16.16 2.33 6.68
C ARG A 8 -15.32 1.07 6.89
N ARG A 9 -15.40 0.13 5.98
CA ARG A 9 -14.74 -1.17 6.04
C ARG A 9 -13.48 -1.14 5.21
N ALA A 10 -12.33 -1.33 5.85
CA ALA A 10 -11.02 -1.20 5.22
C ALA A 10 -10.20 -2.48 5.33
N LEU A 11 -9.53 -2.86 4.25
CA LEU A 11 -8.47 -3.85 4.27
C LEU A 11 -7.13 -3.16 4.06
N VAL A 12 -6.17 -3.41 4.96
CA VAL A 12 -4.78 -3.00 4.79
C VAL A 12 -3.90 -4.24 4.60
N MET A 13 -3.41 -4.44 3.37
CA MET A 13 -2.48 -5.52 3.07
C MET A 13 -1.11 -5.21 3.70
N GLY A 14 -0.40 -6.26 4.16
CA GLY A 14 0.89 -6.09 4.85
C GLY A 14 0.80 -5.28 6.14
N GLY A 15 -0.29 -5.42 6.89
CA GLY A 15 -0.66 -4.57 8.04
C GLY A 15 -0.04 -4.95 9.39
N SER A 16 0.85 -5.96 9.47
CA SER A 16 1.38 -6.42 10.76
C SER A 16 2.58 -5.61 11.27
N ARG A 17 3.20 -4.75 10.47
CA ARG A 17 4.33 -3.88 10.85
C ARG A 17 4.48 -2.68 9.91
N GLY A 18 5.38 -1.78 10.26
CA GLY A 18 5.82 -0.66 9.42
C GLY A 18 4.66 0.19 8.89
N LEU A 19 4.71 0.55 7.61
CA LEU A 19 3.74 1.43 6.96
C LEU A 19 2.32 0.88 7.01
N GLY A 20 2.14 -0.41 6.72
CA GLY A 20 0.80 -1.02 6.75
C GLY A 20 0.15 -0.95 8.12
N LYS A 21 0.92 -1.23 9.20
CA LYS A 21 0.42 -1.10 10.57
C LYS A 21 0.03 0.35 10.91
N ALA A 22 0.88 1.32 10.54
CA ALA A 22 0.60 2.72 10.81
C ALA A 22 -0.65 3.23 10.04
N ILE A 23 -0.83 2.79 8.80
CA ILE A 23 -2.03 3.11 8.02
C ILE A 23 -3.28 2.47 8.67
N ALA A 24 -3.21 1.20 9.07
CA ALA A 24 -4.31 0.54 9.77
C ALA A 24 -4.68 1.29 11.06
N GLN A 25 -3.68 1.68 11.85
CA GLN A 25 -3.87 2.48 13.06
C GLN A 25 -4.55 3.82 12.79
N ALA A 26 -4.14 4.52 11.73
CA ALA A 26 -4.76 5.80 11.36
C ALA A 26 -6.22 5.63 10.93
N LEU A 27 -6.55 4.60 10.16
CA LEU A 27 -7.92 4.31 9.76
C LEU A 27 -8.81 3.92 10.96
N VAL A 28 -8.27 3.14 11.91
CA VAL A 28 -8.98 2.82 13.18
C VAL A 28 -9.24 4.08 13.99
N ALA A 29 -8.27 4.98 14.08
CA ALA A 29 -8.42 6.25 14.81
C ALA A 29 -9.53 7.16 14.22
N GLU A 30 -9.82 7.01 12.93
CA GLU A 30 -10.92 7.69 12.24
C GLU A 30 -12.26 6.89 12.28
N GLY A 31 -12.36 5.83 13.08
CA GLY A 31 -13.57 5.03 13.29
C GLY A 31 -13.83 3.97 12.21
N ALA A 32 -12.90 3.67 11.34
CA ALA A 32 -13.08 2.62 10.36
C ALA A 32 -13.00 1.21 10.97
N ARG A 33 -13.76 0.26 10.44
CA ARG A 33 -13.64 -1.18 10.72
C ARG A 33 -12.53 -1.75 9.84
N VAL A 34 -11.42 -2.14 10.46
CA VAL A 34 -10.21 -2.51 9.72
C VAL A 34 -9.95 -4.00 9.80
N ALA A 35 -9.55 -4.61 8.69
CA ALA A 35 -8.86 -5.88 8.64
C ALA A 35 -7.43 -5.67 8.15
N ILE A 36 -6.50 -6.49 8.64
CA ILE A 36 -5.10 -6.51 8.21
C ILE A 36 -4.70 -7.91 7.76
N CYS A 37 -3.76 -8.02 6.84
CA CYS A 37 -3.17 -9.31 6.51
C CYS A 37 -1.64 -9.28 6.57
N ALA A 38 -1.06 -10.44 6.85
CA ALA A 38 0.38 -10.68 6.79
C ALA A 38 0.69 -12.19 6.77
N ARG A 39 1.94 -12.55 6.44
CA ARG A 39 2.41 -13.94 6.41
C ARG A 39 2.73 -14.51 7.79
N ASN A 40 3.29 -13.70 8.66
CA ASN A 40 3.68 -14.14 10.02
C ASN A 40 2.46 -14.10 10.94
N ALA A 41 1.94 -15.27 11.30
CA ALA A 41 0.71 -15.43 12.08
C ALA A 41 0.82 -14.83 13.49
N GLU A 42 1.95 -15.05 14.18
CA GLU A 42 2.16 -14.58 15.54
C GLU A 42 2.18 -13.04 15.61
N ARG A 43 3.00 -12.41 14.77
CA ARG A 43 3.06 -10.94 14.71
C ARG A 43 1.72 -10.33 14.29
N LEU A 44 1.04 -10.97 13.33
CA LEU A 44 -0.27 -10.53 12.88
C LEU A 44 -1.29 -10.56 14.02
N ALA A 45 -1.35 -11.66 14.76
CA ALA A 45 -2.25 -11.80 15.90
C ALA A 45 -1.98 -10.75 16.99
N ALA A 46 -0.71 -10.54 17.35
CA ALA A 46 -0.32 -9.50 18.31
C ALA A 46 -0.73 -8.09 17.83
N THR A 47 -0.53 -7.78 16.54
CA THR A 47 -0.91 -6.49 15.98
C THR A 47 -2.43 -6.34 15.90
N ALA A 48 -3.15 -7.38 15.51
CA ALA A 48 -4.62 -7.37 15.45
C ALA A 48 -5.25 -7.10 16.82
N VAL A 49 -4.75 -7.76 17.87
CA VAL A 49 -5.16 -7.50 19.26
C VAL A 49 -4.85 -6.07 19.68
N GLN A 50 -3.62 -5.60 19.40
CA GLN A 50 -3.18 -4.25 19.78
C GLN A 50 -4.06 -3.16 19.16
N LEU A 51 -4.48 -3.33 17.90
CA LEU A 51 -5.28 -2.34 17.16
C LEU A 51 -6.79 -2.57 17.27
N GLY A 52 -7.24 -3.69 17.83
CA GLY A 52 -8.67 -4.05 17.87
C GLY A 52 -9.24 -4.34 16.48
N VAL A 53 -8.48 -5.02 15.61
CA VAL A 53 -8.84 -5.27 14.21
C VAL A 53 -8.82 -6.76 13.85
N GLU A 54 -9.44 -7.12 12.71
CA GLU A 54 -9.38 -8.48 12.19
C GLU A 54 -8.00 -8.79 11.56
N GLY A 55 -7.41 -9.93 11.93
CA GLY A 55 -6.16 -10.43 11.36
C GLY A 55 -6.38 -11.64 10.45
N ILE A 56 -5.91 -11.59 9.20
CA ILE A 56 -6.04 -12.68 8.21
C ILE A 56 -4.65 -13.11 7.75
N VAL A 57 -4.24 -14.32 8.06
CA VAL A 57 -2.97 -14.87 7.58
C VAL A 57 -3.05 -15.08 6.07
N CYS A 58 -2.14 -14.46 5.33
CA CYS A 58 -2.12 -14.54 3.88
C CYS A 58 -0.70 -14.35 3.35
N ASP A 59 -0.26 -15.25 2.47
CA ASP A 59 0.95 -15.06 1.66
C ASP A 59 0.55 -14.57 0.28
N LEU A 60 0.78 -13.29 0.02
CA LEU A 60 0.44 -12.63 -1.24
C LEU A 60 1.29 -13.11 -2.43
N SER A 61 2.37 -13.86 -2.20
CA SER A 61 3.16 -14.46 -3.27
C SER A 61 2.52 -15.73 -3.84
N THR A 62 1.49 -16.26 -3.18
CA THR A 62 0.74 -17.43 -3.65
C THR A 62 -0.29 -16.99 -4.70
N PRO A 63 -0.29 -17.57 -5.90
CA PRO A 63 -1.29 -17.26 -6.92
C PRO A 63 -2.73 -17.41 -6.40
N GLY A 64 -3.56 -16.41 -6.66
CA GLY A 64 -4.95 -16.37 -6.21
C GLY A 64 -5.18 -16.00 -4.75
N ALA A 65 -4.14 -15.92 -3.91
CA ALA A 65 -4.27 -15.60 -2.48
C ALA A 65 -4.90 -14.23 -2.24
N ALA A 66 -4.57 -13.24 -3.07
CA ALA A 66 -5.15 -11.89 -2.94
C ALA A 66 -6.67 -11.89 -3.13
N ALA A 67 -7.19 -12.63 -4.10
CA ALA A 67 -8.62 -12.77 -4.32
C ALA A 67 -9.33 -13.52 -3.17
N ALA A 68 -8.70 -14.55 -2.63
CA ALA A 68 -9.19 -15.28 -1.45
C ALA A 68 -9.21 -14.38 -0.20
N LEU A 69 -8.18 -13.53 -0.03
CA LEU A 69 -8.09 -12.55 1.04
C LEU A 69 -9.27 -11.57 1.00
N ILE A 70 -9.61 -11.01 -0.17
CA ILE A 70 -10.76 -10.10 -0.28
C ILE A 70 -12.05 -10.80 0.17
N ARG A 71 -12.34 -11.99 -0.35
CA ARG A 71 -13.55 -12.76 0.05
C ARG A 71 -13.58 -13.05 1.55
N GLU A 72 -12.45 -13.46 2.14
CA GLU A 72 -12.40 -13.72 3.59
C GLU A 72 -12.56 -12.44 4.40
N THR A 73 -12.00 -11.32 3.93
CA THR A 73 -12.17 -10.02 4.56
C THR A 73 -13.65 -9.60 4.57
N GLU A 74 -14.30 -9.67 3.41
CA GLU A 74 -15.72 -9.29 3.27
C GLU A 74 -16.65 -10.17 4.11
N LYS A 75 -16.30 -11.44 4.28
CA LYS A 75 -17.03 -12.34 5.19
C LYS A 75 -16.94 -11.91 6.66
N ARG A 76 -15.79 -11.35 7.08
CA ARG A 76 -15.56 -10.97 8.48
C ARG A 76 -16.05 -9.58 8.83
N ILE A 77 -15.80 -8.60 7.96
CA ILE A 77 -16.12 -7.19 8.25
C ILE A 77 -17.17 -6.58 7.32
N GLY A 78 -17.67 -7.31 6.34
CA GLY A 78 -18.60 -6.84 5.32
C GLY A 78 -17.89 -6.34 4.06
N GLU A 79 -18.67 -5.97 3.04
CA GLU A 79 -18.14 -5.50 1.75
C GLU A 79 -17.21 -4.31 1.90
N LEU A 80 -16.06 -4.38 1.23
CA LEU A 80 -14.98 -3.39 1.37
C LEU A 80 -15.32 -2.03 0.78
N ASP A 81 -15.05 -0.99 1.57
CA ASP A 81 -15.10 0.42 1.15
C ASP A 81 -13.70 0.93 0.79
N VAL A 82 -12.68 0.55 1.57
CA VAL A 82 -11.29 1.00 1.39
C VAL A 82 -10.37 -0.20 1.22
N LEU A 83 -9.54 -0.18 0.18
CA LEU A 83 -8.49 -1.17 -0.05
C LEU A 83 -7.12 -0.48 -0.10
N VAL A 84 -6.26 -0.78 0.88
CA VAL A 84 -4.86 -0.37 0.88
C VAL A 84 -4.01 -1.54 0.39
N VAL A 85 -3.53 -1.43 -0.83
CA VAL A 85 -2.63 -2.40 -1.47
C VAL A 85 -1.20 -2.09 -1.05
N ASN A 86 -0.73 -2.77 -0.02
CA ASN A 86 0.62 -2.64 0.49
C ASN A 86 1.28 -4.03 0.47
N THR A 87 2.07 -4.27 -0.55
CA THR A 87 2.82 -5.52 -0.74
C THR A 87 4.24 -5.37 -0.19
N GLY A 88 4.87 -6.46 0.16
CA GLY A 88 6.28 -6.47 0.51
C GLY A 88 7.16 -5.98 -0.65
N GLY A 89 8.34 -5.44 -0.32
CA GLY A 89 9.35 -5.13 -1.34
C GLY A 89 10.03 -6.42 -1.83
N PRO A 90 10.32 -6.54 -3.13
CA PRO A 90 11.13 -7.62 -3.66
C PRO A 90 12.59 -7.51 -3.14
N PRO A 91 13.42 -8.56 -3.27
CA PRO A 91 14.81 -8.51 -2.88
C PRO A 91 15.56 -7.44 -3.69
N PRO A 92 16.59 -6.80 -3.11
CA PRO A 92 17.51 -5.94 -3.86
C PRO A 92 18.35 -6.79 -4.83
N GLY A 93 18.92 -6.15 -5.84
CA GLY A 93 19.81 -6.79 -6.79
C GLY A 93 20.01 -5.93 -8.03
N LEU A 94 21.18 -6.10 -8.66
CA LEU A 94 21.49 -5.57 -9.98
C LEU A 94 20.85 -6.46 -11.06
N PHE A 95 20.66 -5.92 -12.26
CA PHE A 95 19.99 -6.66 -13.35
C PHE A 95 20.66 -8.02 -13.65
N ALA A 96 21.99 -8.06 -13.69
CA ALA A 96 22.75 -9.26 -14.00
C ALA A 96 22.68 -10.34 -12.91
N ASP A 97 22.37 -9.96 -11.65
CA ASP A 97 22.35 -10.88 -10.50
C ASP A 97 20.96 -11.50 -10.27
N LEU A 98 19.95 -10.99 -10.94
CA LEU A 98 18.56 -11.40 -10.75
C LEU A 98 18.17 -12.52 -11.72
N SER A 99 17.88 -13.69 -11.18
CA SER A 99 17.41 -14.83 -11.97
C SER A 99 15.97 -14.62 -12.47
N ASP A 100 15.60 -15.34 -13.52
CA ASP A 100 14.20 -15.41 -14.01
C ASP A 100 13.22 -15.79 -12.90
N ALA A 101 13.61 -16.68 -11.99
CA ALA A 101 12.79 -17.08 -10.85
C ALA A 101 12.54 -15.91 -9.90
N ALA A 102 13.54 -15.07 -9.64
CA ALA A 102 13.39 -13.85 -8.83
C ALA A 102 12.43 -12.85 -9.48
N TRP A 103 12.52 -12.66 -10.82
CA TRP A 103 11.60 -11.81 -11.58
C TRP A 103 10.16 -12.32 -11.50
N ARG A 104 9.93 -13.62 -11.70
CA ARG A 104 8.59 -14.22 -11.61
C ARG A 104 8.01 -14.12 -10.21
N ALA A 105 8.79 -14.41 -9.18
CA ALA A 105 8.36 -14.30 -7.78
C ALA A 105 8.01 -12.84 -7.40
N ALA A 106 8.81 -11.86 -7.85
CA ALA A 106 8.53 -10.46 -7.64
C ALA A 106 7.27 -9.99 -8.39
N PHE A 107 7.08 -10.45 -9.62
CA PHE A 107 5.89 -10.17 -10.43
C PHE A 107 4.63 -10.72 -9.75
N GLU A 108 4.66 -11.97 -9.29
CA GLU A 108 3.52 -12.59 -8.59
C GLU A 108 3.22 -11.87 -7.28
N GLY A 109 4.23 -11.70 -6.42
CA GLY A 109 4.04 -11.15 -5.07
C GLY A 109 3.74 -9.65 -5.02
N LEU A 110 4.11 -8.88 -6.05
CA LEU A 110 3.89 -7.43 -6.08
C LEU A 110 2.82 -7.05 -7.10
N TRP A 111 2.97 -7.47 -8.35
CA TRP A 111 2.07 -7.06 -9.44
C TRP A 111 0.76 -7.84 -9.42
N MET A 112 0.83 -9.17 -9.54
CA MET A 112 -0.38 -9.99 -9.63
C MET A 112 -1.19 -9.98 -8.34
N SER A 113 -0.55 -9.92 -7.18
CA SER A 113 -1.25 -9.73 -5.90
C SER A 113 -2.02 -8.41 -5.84
N SER A 114 -1.43 -7.31 -6.36
CA SER A 114 -2.11 -6.01 -6.44
C SER A 114 -3.31 -6.06 -7.39
N VAL A 115 -3.10 -6.58 -8.60
CA VAL A 115 -4.17 -6.75 -9.60
C VAL A 115 -5.29 -7.64 -9.07
N GLY A 116 -4.94 -8.77 -8.44
CA GLY A 116 -5.90 -9.72 -7.90
C GLY A 116 -6.77 -9.14 -6.79
N ALA A 117 -6.16 -8.38 -5.87
CA ALA A 117 -6.88 -7.70 -4.79
C ALA A 117 -7.83 -6.63 -5.34
N ILE A 118 -7.33 -5.73 -6.19
CA ILE A 118 -8.14 -4.65 -6.78
C ILE A 118 -9.31 -5.23 -7.58
N ARG A 119 -9.04 -6.18 -8.48
CA ARG A 119 -10.07 -6.81 -9.32
C ARG A 119 -11.17 -7.48 -8.50
N SER A 120 -10.83 -8.02 -7.32
CA SER A 120 -11.80 -8.70 -6.47
C SER A 120 -12.64 -7.74 -5.63
N ALA A 121 -12.09 -6.61 -5.16
CA ALA A 121 -12.80 -5.61 -4.36
C ALA A 121 -13.65 -4.65 -5.21
N LEU A 122 -13.21 -4.38 -6.43
CA LEU A 122 -13.76 -3.33 -7.28
C LEU A 122 -15.26 -3.49 -7.62
N PRO A 123 -15.79 -4.68 -7.94
CA PRO A 123 -17.19 -4.84 -8.29
C PRO A 123 -18.14 -4.37 -7.18
N GLY A 124 -17.89 -4.70 -5.92
CA GLY A 124 -18.67 -4.23 -4.77
C GLY A 124 -18.61 -2.72 -4.59
N MET A 125 -17.41 -2.12 -4.71
CA MET A 125 -17.24 -0.67 -4.63
C MET A 125 -18.02 0.06 -5.72
N ARG A 126 -17.95 -0.41 -6.97
CA ARG A 126 -18.69 0.16 -8.10
C ARG A 126 -20.20 0.08 -7.91
N ALA A 127 -20.71 -1.08 -7.49
CA ALA A 127 -22.14 -1.29 -7.25
C ALA A 127 -22.71 -0.34 -6.18
N ARG A 128 -21.94 -0.06 -5.14
CA ARG A 128 -22.33 0.89 -4.07
C ARG A 128 -22.02 2.34 -4.41
N ARG A 129 -21.38 2.60 -5.58
CA ARG A 129 -20.95 3.94 -6.00
C ARG A 129 -20.09 4.65 -4.94
N TRP A 130 -19.22 3.91 -4.28
CA TRP A 130 -18.26 4.41 -3.33
C TRP A 130 -17.11 3.41 -3.15
N GLY A 131 -15.88 3.86 -3.29
CA GLY A 131 -14.68 3.05 -3.07
C GLY A 131 -13.41 3.87 -3.06
N ARG A 132 -12.42 3.42 -2.29
CA ARG A 132 -11.09 4.02 -2.20
C ARG A 132 -10.02 2.93 -2.34
N VAL A 133 -9.28 2.99 -3.43
CA VAL A 133 -8.13 2.09 -3.66
C VAL A 133 -6.85 2.91 -3.54
N ILE A 134 -5.98 2.53 -2.61
CA ILE A 134 -4.71 3.19 -2.34
C ILE A 134 -3.58 2.18 -2.52
N VAL A 135 -2.69 2.42 -3.48
CA VAL A 135 -1.56 1.54 -3.77
C VAL A 135 -0.28 2.13 -3.19
N ILE A 136 0.36 1.42 -2.27
CA ILE A 136 1.65 1.84 -1.71
C ILE A 136 2.75 1.41 -2.66
N THR A 137 3.34 2.39 -3.35
CA THR A 137 4.43 2.18 -4.30
C THR A 137 5.79 2.59 -3.70
N SER A 138 6.53 3.48 -4.32
CA SER A 138 7.82 4.01 -3.86
C SER A 138 8.22 5.18 -4.76
N VAL A 139 9.03 6.10 -4.25
CA VAL A 139 9.76 7.08 -5.07
C VAL A 139 10.59 6.40 -6.18
N ALA A 140 11.09 5.19 -5.90
CA ALA A 140 11.81 4.36 -6.85
C ALA A 140 11.02 4.00 -8.12
N ALA A 141 9.70 4.18 -8.12
CA ALA A 141 8.85 4.00 -9.30
C ALA A 141 8.94 5.17 -10.28
N ARG A 142 9.43 6.34 -9.85
CA ARG A 142 9.59 7.55 -10.66
C ARG A 142 11.06 7.87 -10.91
N GLU A 143 11.89 7.79 -9.88
CA GLU A 143 13.35 7.95 -9.98
C GLU A 143 14.01 6.67 -9.47
N PRO A 144 14.65 5.89 -10.38
CA PRO A 144 15.23 4.60 -10.02
C PRO A 144 16.28 4.70 -8.92
N VAL A 145 16.13 3.88 -7.89
CA VAL A 145 17.10 3.75 -6.79
C VAL A 145 18.07 2.61 -7.14
N ALA A 146 19.36 2.85 -6.92
CA ALA A 146 20.40 1.84 -7.17
C ALA A 146 20.12 0.53 -6.42
N ASN A 147 20.46 -0.60 -7.03
CA ASN A 147 20.28 -1.95 -6.46
C ASN A 147 18.83 -2.36 -6.15
N LEU A 148 17.82 -1.64 -6.68
CA LEU A 148 16.40 -1.98 -6.49
C LEU A 148 15.70 -2.28 -7.83
N MET A 149 16.37 -3.00 -8.75
CA MET A 149 15.89 -3.24 -10.11
C MET A 149 14.44 -3.75 -10.19
N LEU A 150 14.10 -4.79 -9.42
CA LEU A 150 12.74 -5.37 -9.40
C LEU A 150 11.70 -4.36 -8.88
N SER A 151 12.06 -3.60 -7.84
CA SER A 151 11.16 -2.59 -7.27
C SER A 151 10.95 -1.42 -8.22
N ASN A 152 12.03 -0.90 -8.82
CA ASN A 152 11.98 0.21 -9.77
C ASN A 152 11.03 -0.11 -10.94
N SER A 153 11.24 -1.25 -11.59
CA SER A 153 10.48 -1.64 -12.78
C SER A 153 9.01 -2.00 -12.48
N LEU A 154 8.76 -2.84 -11.49
CA LEU A 154 7.41 -3.32 -11.21
C LEU A 154 6.51 -2.24 -10.59
N ARG A 155 7.06 -1.37 -9.73
CA ARG A 155 6.29 -0.28 -9.13
C ARG A 155 6.00 0.85 -10.10
N ALA A 156 6.88 1.11 -11.07
CA ALA A 156 6.60 2.04 -12.16
C ALA A 156 5.36 1.62 -12.97
N GLY A 157 5.25 0.32 -13.27
CA GLY A 157 4.06 -0.22 -13.94
C GLY A 157 2.76 -0.02 -13.14
N LEU A 158 2.80 -0.11 -11.80
CA LEU A 158 1.63 0.14 -10.96
C LEU A 158 1.11 1.58 -11.08
N HIS A 159 1.95 2.58 -11.36
CA HIS A 159 1.48 3.94 -11.63
C HIS A 159 0.64 4.00 -12.91
N GLY A 160 1.06 3.28 -13.96
CA GLY A 160 0.26 3.14 -15.18
C GLY A 160 -1.09 2.48 -14.92
N LEU A 161 -1.11 1.39 -14.12
CA LEU A 161 -2.34 0.73 -13.70
C LEU A 161 -3.27 1.67 -12.93
N VAL A 162 -2.75 2.41 -11.94
CA VAL A 162 -3.52 3.37 -11.14
C VAL A 162 -4.17 4.43 -12.03
N ASN A 163 -3.39 5.02 -12.95
CA ASN A 163 -3.90 6.05 -13.86
C ASN A 163 -4.96 5.50 -14.82
N ALA A 164 -4.70 4.36 -15.47
CA ALA A 164 -5.63 3.75 -16.41
C ALA A 164 -6.94 3.35 -15.71
N LEU A 165 -6.83 2.63 -14.58
CA LEU A 165 -8.00 2.15 -13.84
C LEU A 165 -8.86 3.28 -13.28
N SER A 166 -8.23 4.37 -12.82
CA SER A 166 -8.98 5.53 -12.31
C SER A 166 -9.96 6.09 -13.33
N ARG A 167 -9.61 6.08 -14.62
CA ARG A 167 -10.47 6.55 -15.72
C ARG A 167 -11.67 5.64 -15.96
N GLU A 168 -11.50 4.34 -15.72
CA GLU A 168 -12.59 3.37 -15.90
C GLU A 168 -13.65 3.44 -14.79
N VAL A 169 -13.23 3.83 -13.56
CA VAL A 169 -14.07 3.68 -12.36
C VAL A 169 -14.52 4.98 -11.71
N SER A 170 -13.97 6.12 -12.14
CA SER A 170 -14.31 7.43 -11.54
C SER A 170 -15.79 7.77 -11.67
N GLY A 171 -16.44 7.39 -12.77
CA GLY A 171 -17.88 7.53 -12.97
C GLY A 171 -18.74 6.77 -11.93
N ASP A 172 -18.18 5.75 -11.29
CA ASP A 172 -18.81 4.96 -10.23
C ASP A 172 -18.45 5.49 -8.82
N GLN A 173 -17.88 6.70 -8.69
CA GLN A 173 -17.45 7.32 -7.43
C GLN A 173 -16.34 6.51 -6.71
N VAL A 174 -15.57 5.73 -7.45
CA VAL A 174 -14.40 5.00 -6.95
C VAL A 174 -13.14 5.78 -7.31
N THR A 175 -12.27 6.04 -6.34
CA THR A 175 -10.96 6.64 -6.58
C THR A 175 -9.85 5.60 -6.47
N VAL A 176 -8.83 5.75 -7.31
CA VAL A 176 -7.65 4.88 -7.34
C VAL A 176 -6.42 5.76 -7.35
N ASN A 177 -5.62 5.72 -6.28
CA ASN A 177 -4.42 6.55 -6.13
C ASN A 177 -3.24 5.72 -5.65
N ALA A 178 -2.03 6.19 -5.91
CA ALA A 178 -0.80 5.66 -5.35
C ALA A 178 -0.18 6.64 -4.36
N ILE A 179 0.48 6.11 -3.32
CA ILE A 179 1.39 6.87 -2.47
C ILE A 179 2.80 6.37 -2.77
N MET A 180 3.72 7.29 -2.97
CA MET A 180 5.15 7.03 -3.17
C MET A 180 5.92 7.39 -1.90
N PRO A 181 6.19 6.42 -1.01
CA PRO A 181 7.08 6.66 0.12
C PRO A 181 8.50 6.97 -0.34
N GLY A 182 9.11 7.98 0.26
CA GLY A 182 10.56 8.13 0.30
C GLY A 182 11.19 7.25 1.38
N TYR A 183 12.42 7.59 1.79
CA TYR A 183 13.09 6.91 2.89
C TYR A 183 12.34 7.17 4.19
N THR A 184 11.75 6.10 4.73
CA THR A 184 10.88 6.15 5.91
C THR A 184 11.44 5.23 6.99
N LEU A 185 11.39 5.64 8.26
CA LEU A 185 11.84 4.86 9.41
C LEU A 185 10.96 3.61 9.57
N THR A 186 11.41 2.51 8.99
CA THR A 186 10.74 1.20 9.05
C THR A 186 11.76 0.12 9.40
N GLU A 187 11.30 -1.03 9.88
CA GLU A 187 12.15 -2.21 10.07
C GLU A 187 12.80 -2.63 8.72
N ARG A 188 12.14 -2.36 7.60
CA ARG A 188 12.67 -2.64 6.27
C ARG A 188 13.94 -1.82 5.98
N LEU A 189 14.01 -0.57 6.42
CA LEU A 189 15.21 0.25 6.27
C LEU A 189 16.39 -0.33 7.05
N GLN A 190 16.11 -0.84 8.26
CA GLN A 190 17.11 -1.52 9.08
C GLN A 190 17.57 -2.83 8.44
N GLU A 191 16.65 -3.65 7.90
CA GLU A 191 16.96 -4.88 7.18
C GLU A 191 17.89 -4.62 5.97
N LEU A 192 17.79 -3.46 5.32
CA LEU A 192 18.64 -3.05 4.20
C LEU A 192 20.00 -2.49 4.65
N GLN A 193 20.25 -2.37 5.97
CA GLN A 193 21.49 -1.85 6.56
C GLN A 193 21.91 -0.47 6.01
N LEU A 194 20.95 0.36 5.67
CA LEU A 194 21.18 1.70 5.16
C LEU A 194 21.50 2.67 6.30
N ASP A 195 22.46 3.55 6.07
CA ASP A 195 22.86 4.59 7.02
C ASP A 195 21.79 5.70 7.06
N ALA A 196 20.98 5.69 8.13
CA ALA A 196 19.90 6.64 8.32
C ALA A 196 20.37 8.11 8.33
N THR A 197 21.58 8.37 8.82
CA THR A 197 22.15 9.74 8.89
C THR A 197 22.50 10.25 7.49
N LYS A 198 23.13 9.39 6.68
CA LYS A 198 23.46 9.74 5.28
C LYS A 198 22.21 9.96 4.47
N LEU A 199 21.22 9.05 4.59
CA LEU A 199 19.95 9.19 3.88
C LEU A 199 19.21 10.48 4.28
N ALA A 200 19.19 10.83 5.56
CA ALA A 200 18.56 12.07 6.02
C ALA A 200 19.21 13.32 5.42
N ALA A 201 20.52 13.30 5.20
CA ALA A 201 21.24 14.41 4.58
C ALA A 201 20.93 14.59 3.08
N GLU A 202 20.46 13.54 2.39
CA GLU A 202 20.05 13.59 0.99
C GLU A 202 18.62 14.14 0.81
N ILE A 203 17.81 14.12 1.89
CA ILE A 203 16.41 14.55 1.84
C ILE A 203 16.33 16.05 2.14
N PRO A 204 15.72 16.90 1.27
CA PRO A 204 15.60 18.34 1.54
C PRO A 204 14.94 18.69 2.88
N ALA A 205 14.01 17.88 3.38
CA ALA A 205 13.43 18.03 4.71
C ALA A 205 14.38 17.73 5.87
N GLY A 206 15.63 17.27 5.61
CA GLY A 206 16.67 16.99 6.60
C GLY A 206 16.37 15.82 7.52
N ARG A 207 15.40 14.99 7.21
CA ARG A 207 15.00 13.83 8.04
C ARG A 207 14.40 12.72 7.20
N LEU A 208 14.44 11.52 7.74
CA LEU A 208 13.62 10.41 7.24
C LEU A 208 12.13 10.67 7.52
N GLY A 209 11.27 10.12 6.67
CA GLY A 209 9.84 10.10 6.89
C GLY A 209 9.48 9.27 8.14
N ARG A 210 8.48 9.71 8.89
CA ARG A 210 7.87 8.93 9.97
C ARG A 210 6.72 8.11 9.40
N LEU A 211 6.38 7.00 10.02
CA LEU A 211 5.24 6.17 9.63
C LEU A 211 3.93 6.96 9.60
N GLN A 212 3.78 7.90 10.54
CA GLN A 212 2.61 8.76 10.67
C GLN A 212 2.48 9.77 9.51
N ASP A 213 3.60 10.23 8.94
CA ASP A 213 3.57 11.15 7.79
C ASP A 213 2.82 10.48 6.59
N LEU A 214 3.11 9.19 6.36
CA LEU A 214 2.43 8.41 5.31
C LEU A 214 1.01 7.99 5.69
N ALA A 215 0.82 7.59 6.94
CA ALA A 215 -0.48 7.13 7.42
C ALA A 215 -1.54 8.24 7.32
N ALA A 216 -1.17 9.49 7.58
CA ALA A 216 -2.04 10.65 7.42
C ALA A 216 -2.46 10.86 5.96
N VAL A 217 -1.53 10.72 5.00
CA VAL A 217 -1.85 10.81 3.56
C VAL A 217 -2.79 9.67 3.16
N ALA A 218 -2.57 8.45 3.66
CA ALA A 218 -3.43 7.30 3.36
C ALA A 218 -4.84 7.49 3.93
N ALA A 219 -4.98 7.97 5.17
CA ALA A 219 -6.27 8.26 5.78
C ALA A 219 -7.02 9.37 5.01
N PHE A 220 -6.31 10.42 4.59
CA PHE A 220 -6.90 11.46 3.75
C PHE A 220 -7.37 10.91 2.41
N LEU A 221 -6.56 10.12 1.69
CA LEU A 221 -6.98 9.53 0.41
C LEU A 221 -8.12 8.51 0.55
N ALA A 222 -8.28 7.91 1.72
CA ALA A 222 -9.41 7.03 2.03
C ALA A 222 -10.70 7.79 2.30
N SER A 223 -10.66 9.10 2.50
CA SER A 223 -11.75 9.92 3.02
C SER A 223 -12.77 10.37 1.96
N ASP A 224 -13.91 10.90 2.42
CA ASP A 224 -14.89 11.58 1.58
C ASP A 224 -14.32 12.87 0.95
N PRO A 225 -13.61 13.75 1.68
CA PRO A 225 -12.95 14.93 1.11
C PRO A 225 -12.01 14.66 -0.06
N ALA A 226 -11.38 13.47 -0.12
CA ALA A 226 -10.51 13.08 -1.23
C ALA A 226 -11.25 12.56 -2.47
N GLY A 227 -12.57 12.59 -2.49
CA GLY A 227 -13.40 12.02 -3.57
C GLY A 227 -13.18 12.58 -4.97
N TYR A 228 -12.48 13.71 -5.11
CA TYR A 228 -12.11 14.31 -6.40
C TYR A 228 -10.64 14.10 -6.78
N ILE A 229 -9.89 13.36 -5.96
CA ILE A 229 -8.49 13.00 -6.22
C ILE A 229 -8.45 11.56 -6.71
N THR A 230 -8.11 11.35 -7.98
CA THR A 230 -8.01 10.00 -8.55
C THR A 230 -6.95 9.95 -9.66
N GLY A 231 -6.36 8.79 -9.89
CA GLY A 231 -5.31 8.56 -10.89
C GLY A 231 -3.94 9.16 -10.52
N GLN A 232 -3.75 9.61 -9.29
CA GLN A 232 -2.54 10.30 -8.86
C GLN A 232 -1.54 9.35 -8.21
N ALA A 233 -0.24 9.66 -8.39
CA ALA A 233 0.86 9.08 -7.63
C ALA A 233 1.48 10.20 -6.78
N ILE A 234 1.16 10.19 -5.48
CA ILE A 234 1.49 11.27 -4.55
C ILE A 234 2.78 10.91 -3.81
N ALA A 235 3.82 11.75 -3.95
CA ALA A 235 5.05 11.59 -3.20
C ALA A 235 4.85 12.00 -1.73
N CYS A 236 5.36 11.17 -0.81
CA CYS A 236 5.49 11.47 0.61
C CYS A 236 6.94 11.17 1.00
N ASP A 237 7.85 12.10 0.67
CA ASP A 237 9.29 11.84 0.55
C ASP A 237 10.19 12.96 1.09
N GLY A 238 9.61 14.03 1.62
CA GLY A 238 10.37 15.17 2.14
C GLY A 238 11.09 16.00 1.07
N GLY A 239 10.65 15.90 -0.19
CA GLY A 239 11.24 16.60 -1.32
C GLY A 239 12.40 15.83 -1.98
N LEU A 240 12.53 14.53 -1.74
CA LEU A 240 13.61 13.71 -2.28
C LEU A 240 13.57 13.62 -3.81
N LEU A 241 12.36 13.46 -4.41
CA LEU A 241 12.19 13.46 -5.86
C LEU A 241 12.52 14.83 -6.44
N GLN A 242 13.25 14.82 -7.56
CA GLN A 242 13.60 16.04 -8.33
C GLN A 242 12.68 16.22 -9.54
N SER A 243 12.06 15.15 -10.00
CA SER A 243 11.10 15.18 -11.12
C SER A 243 9.71 15.61 -10.66
N ILE A 244 9.04 16.39 -11.49
CA ILE A 244 7.63 16.82 -11.36
C ILE A 244 6.68 15.84 -12.04
#